data_10c3d294ef64ea7ec684d897b20a4003
#
_entry.id   10c3d294ef64ea7ec684d897b20a4003
#
_cell.length_a   1.000
_cell.length_b   1.000
_cell.length_c   1.000
_cell.angle_alpha   90.00
_cell.angle_beta   90.00
_cell.angle_gamma   90.00
#
_symmetry.space_group_name_H-M   'P 1'
#
loop_
_entity.id
_entity.type
_entity.pdbx_description
1 polymer ?
#
loop_
_entity_poly.entity_id
_entity_poly.type
_entity_poly.pdbx_seq_one_letter_code
_entity_poly.pdbx_strand_id
1 'polypeptide(L)'
;MIQDKTNSKLLDRAIAFATKAHSGTLRKKDGIPYILHPMEVASIAGGITTDVEVLTAALLHDTVEDTNVTLDTIKSQFGDRVAALVASETEDKRRDRSPAETWMQRKVESLAALRNAVDPGVRVLWLSDKLANMRSFARQYEKEGDRMWKDYNQTDPAQQAWYYRTIEALTSDLKDTNAWKELRALNARVFGGVKE
;
A
#
# COMPACT_ATOMS: atom_id res chain seq x y z
N MET A 1 -2.41 15.10 -27.13
CA MET A 1 -3.24 13.98 -27.69
C MET A 1 -2.47 12.65 -27.85
N ILE A 2 -1.20 12.62 -28.32
CA ILE A 2 -0.42 11.37 -28.45
C ILE A 2 0.01 10.83 -27.08
N GLN A 3 0.40 11.70 -26.15
CA GLN A 3 0.84 11.36 -24.80
C GLN A 3 -0.29 10.69 -23.98
N ASP A 4 -1.53 11.15 -24.12
CA ASP A 4 -2.69 10.56 -23.43
C ASP A 4 -2.97 9.10 -23.83
N LYS A 5 -2.85 8.78 -25.13
CA LYS A 5 -3.10 7.40 -25.61
C LYS A 5 -2.00 6.42 -25.16
N THR A 6 -0.76 6.89 -25.03
CA THR A 6 0.35 6.06 -24.54
C THR A 6 0.21 5.80 -23.05
N ASN A 7 -0.18 6.81 -22.28
CA ASN A 7 -0.43 6.71 -20.84
C ASN A 7 -1.61 5.78 -20.53
N SER A 8 -2.72 5.87 -21.27
CA SER A 8 -3.85 4.94 -21.14
C SER A 8 -3.42 3.50 -21.41
N LYS A 9 -2.63 3.26 -22.46
CA LYS A 9 -2.13 1.90 -22.78
C LYS A 9 -1.22 1.33 -21.67
N LEU A 10 -0.44 2.17 -20.99
CA LEU A 10 0.40 1.71 -19.88
C LEU A 10 -0.48 1.23 -18.71
N LEU A 11 -1.49 2.00 -18.34
CA LEU A 11 -2.44 1.64 -17.29
C LEU A 11 -3.26 0.41 -17.65
N ASP A 12 -3.77 0.31 -18.90
CA ASP A 12 -4.52 -0.87 -19.36
C ASP A 12 -3.69 -2.16 -19.23
N ARG A 13 -2.40 -2.09 -19.59
CA ARG A 13 -1.46 -3.20 -19.45
C ARG A 13 -1.23 -3.55 -17.97
N ALA A 14 -1.07 -2.55 -17.10
CA ALA A 14 -0.86 -2.77 -15.67
C ALA A 14 -2.09 -3.41 -15.01
N ILE A 15 -3.30 -2.96 -15.36
CA ILE A 15 -4.56 -3.57 -14.89
C ILE A 15 -4.62 -5.05 -15.30
N ALA A 16 -4.40 -5.34 -16.59
CA ALA A 16 -4.43 -6.72 -17.09
C ALA A 16 -3.36 -7.59 -16.41
N PHE A 17 -2.15 -7.05 -16.22
CA PHE A 17 -1.04 -7.74 -15.57
C PHE A 17 -1.35 -8.03 -14.10
N ALA A 18 -1.75 -7.03 -13.31
CA ALA A 18 -2.10 -7.19 -11.90
C ALA A 18 -3.28 -8.17 -11.71
N THR A 19 -4.30 -8.08 -12.58
CA THR A 19 -5.45 -9.01 -12.56
C THR A 19 -4.99 -10.45 -12.76
N LYS A 20 -4.08 -10.69 -13.71
CA LYS A 20 -3.51 -12.01 -13.96
C LYS A 20 -2.64 -12.50 -12.80
N ALA A 21 -1.78 -11.61 -12.26
CA ALA A 21 -0.88 -11.96 -11.17
C ALA A 21 -1.62 -12.37 -9.89
N HIS A 22 -2.72 -11.67 -9.56
CA HIS A 22 -3.54 -11.94 -8.38
C HIS A 22 -4.74 -12.87 -8.65
N SER A 23 -4.78 -13.52 -9.80
CA SER A 23 -5.89 -14.41 -10.17
C SER A 23 -6.10 -15.52 -9.13
N GLY A 24 -7.35 -15.68 -8.66
CA GLY A 24 -7.71 -16.67 -7.64
C GLY A 24 -7.33 -16.29 -6.20
N THR A 25 -6.64 -15.17 -5.99
CA THR A 25 -6.29 -14.68 -4.64
C THR A 25 -7.46 -13.89 -4.05
N LEU A 26 -7.78 -14.15 -2.77
CA LEU A 26 -8.78 -13.42 -2.01
C LEU A 26 -8.12 -12.64 -0.87
N ARG A 27 -8.67 -11.48 -0.51
CA ARG A 27 -8.28 -10.77 0.72
C ARG A 27 -8.70 -11.59 1.93
N LYS A 28 -7.75 -11.81 2.85
CA LYS A 28 -7.92 -12.70 4.01
C LYS A 28 -9.11 -12.33 4.91
N LYS A 29 -9.47 -11.06 4.99
CA LYS A 29 -10.49 -10.56 5.92
C LYS A 29 -11.87 -10.45 5.29
N ASP A 30 -11.93 -9.97 4.06
CA ASP A 30 -13.19 -9.64 3.39
C ASP A 30 -13.66 -10.77 2.46
N GLY A 31 -12.77 -11.70 2.10
CA GLY A 31 -13.06 -12.79 1.15
C GLY A 31 -13.31 -12.30 -0.28
N ILE A 32 -13.07 -11.02 -0.56
CA ILE A 32 -13.24 -10.43 -1.89
C ILE A 32 -12.00 -10.65 -2.77
N PRO A 33 -12.12 -10.62 -4.12
CA PRO A 33 -10.97 -10.73 -5.02
C PRO A 33 -9.88 -9.70 -4.68
N TYR A 34 -8.63 -10.16 -4.55
CA TYR A 34 -7.50 -9.33 -4.12
C TYR A 34 -7.25 -8.12 -5.02
N ILE A 35 -7.51 -8.28 -6.33
CA ILE A 35 -7.30 -7.22 -7.34
C ILE A 35 -8.04 -5.90 -7.00
N LEU A 36 -9.12 -5.96 -6.22
CA LEU A 36 -9.85 -4.75 -5.81
C LEU A 36 -9.01 -3.83 -4.93
N HIS A 37 -8.03 -4.37 -4.19
CA HIS A 37 -7.12 -3.56 -3.39
C HIS A 37 -6.18 -2.70 -4.25
N PRO A 38 -5.35 -3.22 -5.16
CA PRO A 38 -4.50 -2.38 -5.99
C PRO A 38 -5.30 -1.44 -6.90
N MET A 39 -6.52 -1.79 -7.30
CA MET A 39 -7.41 -0.86 -8.01
C MET A 39 -7.85 0.31 -7.10
N GLU A 40 -8.18 0.06 -5.83
CA GLU A 40 -8.47 1.11 -4.85
C GLU A 40 -7.24 2.01 -4.63
N VAL A 41 -6.05 1.41 -4.45
CA VAL A 41 -4.79 2.16 -4.28
C VAL A 41 -4.53 3.07 -5.48
N ALA A 42 -4.68 2.56 -6.71
CA ALA A 42 -4.50 3.37 -7.93
C ALA A 42 -5.55 4.49 -8.04
N SER A 43 -6.80 4.24 -7.64
CA SER A 43 -7.85 5.26 -7.60
C SER A 43 -7.54 6.37 -6.60
N ILE A 44 -7.03 6.03 -5.42
CA ILE A 44 -6.59 7.01 -4.40
C ILE A 44 -5.41 7.82 -4.93
N ALA A 45 -4.40 7.16 -5.50
CA ALA A 45 -3.23 7.83 -6.10
C ALA A 45 -3.65 8.80 -7.21
N GLY A 46 -4.63 8.43 -8.04
CA GLY A 46 -5.19 9.29 -9.10
C GLY A 46 -5.90 10.55 -8.57
N GLY A 47 -6.33 10.55 -7.32
CA GLY A 47 -6.82 11.74 -6.62
C GLY A 47 -5.71 12.67 -6.12
N ILE A 48 -4.44 12.25 -6.17
CA ILE A 48 -3.27 13.00 -5.69
C ILE A 48 -2.39 13.46 -6.86
N THR A 49 -2.19 12.60 -7.85
CA THR A 49 -1.26 12.84 -8.97
C THR A 49 -1.84 12.37 -10.30
N THR A 50 -1.35 12.99 -11.39
CA THR A 50 -1.58 12.53 -12.77
C THR A 50 -0.38 11.77 -13.34
N ASP A 51 0.65 11.50 -12.55
CA ASP A 51 1.84 10.77 -12.94
C ASP A 51 1.50 9.30 -13.22
N VAL A 52 1.47 8.93 -14.49
CA VAL A 52 1.05 7.60 -14.94
C VAL A 52 1.94 6.47 -14.43
N GLU A 53 3.24 6.73 -14.19
CA GLU A 53 4.13 5.70 -13.65
C GLU A 53 3.84 5.42 -12.18
N VAL A 54 3.45 6.44 -11.40
CA VAL A 54 2.97 6.28 -10.02
C VAL A 54 1.65 5.50 -10.00
N LEU A 55 0.70 5.83 -10.88
CA LEU A 55 -0.56 5.10 -11.00
C LEU A 55 -0.34 3.64 -11.42
N THR A 56 0.61 3.41 -12.33
CA THR A 56 1.03 2.07 -12.76
C THR A 56 1.64 1.30 -11.59
N ALA A 57 2.55 1.92 -10.83
CA ALA A 57 3.14 1.31 -9.65
C ALA A 57 2.08 0.98 -8.59
N ALA A 58 1.07 1.83 -8.42
CA ALA A 58 -0.05 1.58 -7.49
C ALA A 58 -0.86 0.32 -7.87
N LEU A 59 -1.05 0.05 -9.17
CA LEU A 59 -1.67 -1.18 -9.64
C LEU A 59 -0.80 -2.43 -9.42
N LEU A 60 0.52 -2.27 -9.39
CA LEU A 60 1.50 -3.36 -9.38
C LEU A 60 2.18 -3.58 -8.02
N HIS A 61 1.97 -2.72 -7.02
CA HIS A 61 2.78 -2.65 -5.79
C HIS A 61 2.89 -3.98 -5.05
N ASP A 62 1.80 -4.74 -4.96
CA ASP A 62 1.76 -6.03 -4.25
C ASP A 62 2.14 -7.23 -5.12
N THR A 63 2.33 -7.07 -6.45
CA THR A 63 2.58 -8.21 -7.34
C THR A 63 3.88 -8.94 -7.02
N VAL A 64 4.94 -8.19 -6.69
CA VAL A 64 6.27 -8.76 -6.35
C VAL A 64 6.23 -9.40 -4.96
N GLU A 65 5.54 -8.77 -4.01
CA GLU A 65 5.48 -9.23 -2.63
C GLU A 65 4.59 -10.47 -2.47
N ASP A 66 3.46 -10.54 -3.16
CA ASP A 66 2.42 -11.54 -2.94
C ASP A 66 2.29 -12.61 -4.01
N THR A 67 3.05 -12.50 -5.12
CA THR A 67 3.01 -13.48 -6.22
C THR A 67 4.42 -13.95 -6.62
N ASN A 68 4.53 -14.65 -7.73
CA ASN A 68 5.81 -15.08 -8.31
C ASN A 68 6.41 -14.06 -9.29
N VAL A 69 5.85 -12.84 -9.36
CA VAL A 69 6.38 -11.76 -10.19
C VAL A 69 7.67 -11.24 -9.58
N THR A 70 8.68 -10.97 -10.42
CA THR A 70 9.97 -10.40 -9.99
C THR A 70 10.07 -8.92 -10.37
N LEU A 71 10.93 -8.17 -9.67
CA LEU A 71 11.24 -6.79 -10.04
C LEU A 71 11.79 -6.66 -11.45
N ASP A 72 12.57 -7.65 -11.93
CA ASP A 72 13.07 -7.68 -13.31
C ASP A 72 11.93 -7.81 -14.33
N THR A 73 10.88 -8.57 -13.99
CA THR A 73 9.67 -8.65 -14.81
C THR A 73 8.95 -7.29 -14.87
N ILE A 74 8.80 -6.61 -13.74
CA ILE A 74 8.21 -5.27 -13.71
C ILE A 74 9.05 -4.29 -14.50
N LYS A 75 10.37 -4.27 -14.29
CA LYS A 75 11.30 -3.41 -15.02
C LYS A 75 11.22 -3.61 -16.54
N SER A 76 11.24 -4.85 -17.01
CA SER A 76 11.21 -5.17 -18.43
C SER A 76 9.89 -4.78 -19.12
N GLN A 77 8.78 -4.83 -18.40
CA GLN A 77 7.45 -4.55 -18.95
C GLN A 77 6.99 -3.11 -18.75
N PHE A 78 7.36 -2.47 -17.65
CA PHE A 78 6.82 -1.19 -17.21
C PHE A 78 7.88 -0.09 -17.01
N GLY A 79 9.16 -0.42 -17.10
CA GLY A 79 10.27 0.52 -17.00
C GLY A 79 10.91 0.61 -15.62
N ASP A 80 12.08 1.26 -15.58
CA ASP A 80 12.93 1.32 -14.39
C ASP A 80 12.26 2.05 -13.21
N ARG A 81 11.59 3.17 -13.48
CA ARG A 81 10.97 3.96 -12.43
C ARG A 81 9.77 3.24 -11.80
N VAL A 82 8.93 2.59 -12.60
CA VAL A 82 7.82 1.78 -12.06
C VAL A 82 8.36 0.65 -11.19
N ALA A 83 9.41 -0.04 -11.62
CA ALA A 83 10.04 -1.09 -10.83
C ALA A 83 10.64 -0.56 -9.51
N ALA A 84 11.26 0.63 -9.53
CA ALA A 84 11.78 1.27 -8.32
C ALA A 84 10.67 1.68 -7.33
N LEU A 85 9.56 2.20 -7.85
CA LEU A 85 8.38 2.53 -7.03
C LEU A 85 7.77 1.27 -6.40
N VAL A 86 7.60 0.19 -7.16
CA VAL A 86 7.12 -1.10 -6.63
C VAL A 86 8.09 -1.64 -5.57
N ALA A 87 9.39 -1.58 -5.82
CA ALA A 87 10.41 -2.02 -4.87
C ALA A 87 10.35 -1.26 -3.54
N SER A 88 9.96 0.02 -3.56
CA SER A 88 9.86 0.84 -2.34
C SER A 88 8.77 0.38 -1.37
N GLU A 89 7.75 -0.33 -1.85
CA GLU A 89 6.66 -0.92 -1.05
C GLU A 89 6.88 -2.40 -0.73
N THR A 90 7.78 -3.09 -1.48
CA THR A 90 8.00 -4.51 -1.33
C THR A 90 8.82 -4.82 -0.07
N GLU A 91 8.22 -5.52 0.89
CA GLU A 91 8.91 -5.99 2.10
C GLU A 91 9.60 -7.34 1.85
N ASP A 92 10.79 -7.53 2.43
CA ASP A 92 11.35 -8.86 2.57
C ASP A 92 10.58 -9.63 3.65
N LYS A 93 9.69 -10.52 3.22
CA LYS A 93 8.81 -11.30 4.12
C LYS A 93 9.53 -12.28 5.04
N ARG A 94 10.83 -12.53 4.83
CA ARG A 94 11.61 -13.49 5.65
C ARG A 94 10.84 -14.78 5.87
N ARG A 95 10.49 -15.44 4.76
CA ARG A 95 9.56 -16.61 4.73
C ARG A 95 10.06 -17.82 5.52
N ASP A 96 11.32 -17.80 5.95
CA ASP A 96 11.97 -18.75 6.86
C ASP A 96 11.61 -18.55 8.33
N ARG A 97 10.96 -17.43 8.68
CA ARG A 97 10.55 -17.05 10.04
C ARG A 97 9.07 -16.72 10.11
N SER A 98 8.52 -16.75 11.33
CA SER A 98 7.12 -16.39 11.49
C SER A 98 6.85 -14.91 11.16
N PRO A 99 5.73 -14.58 10.48
CA PRO A 99 5.39 -13.20 10.15
C PRO A 99 5.23 -12.29 11.38
N ALA A 100 4.81 -12.83 12.52
CA ALA A 100 4.66 -12.10 13.77
C ALA A 100 6.02 -11.71 14.36
N GLU A 101 6.99 -12.64 14.39
CA GLU A 101 8.34 -12.39 14.92
C GLU A 101 9.12 -11.36 14.11
N THR A 102 8.89 -11.29 12.80
CA THR A 102 9.60 -10.37 11.89
C THR A 102 8.88 -9.04 11.68
N TRP A 103 7.65 -8.89 12.20
CA TRP A 103 6.79 -7.75 11.90
C TRP A 103 7.47 -6.42 12.22
N MET A 104 7.96 -6.24 13.46
CA MET A 104 8.58 -4.99 13.89
C MET A 104 9.80 -4.65 13.02
N GLN A 105 10.68 -5.61 12.79
CA GLN A 105 11.88 -5.41 11.99
C GLN A 105 11.52 -4.97 10.57
N ARG A 106 10.56 -5.64 9.92
CA ARG A 106 10.10 -5.28 8.57
C ARG A 106 9.51 -3.87 8.53
N LYS A 107 8.70 -3.49 9.54
CA LYS A 107 8.10 -2.14 9.59
C LYS A 107 9.14 -1.04 9.81
N VAL A 108 10.15 -1.27 10.65
CA VAL A 108 11.26 -0.32 10.83
C VAL A 108 12.04 -0.13 9.53
N GLU A 109 12.36 -1.21 8.82
CA GLU A 109 13.06 -1.17 7.53
C GLU A 109 12.25 -0.44 6.46
N SER A 110 10.96 -0.76 6.34
CA SER A 110 10.04 -0.10 5.40
C SER A 110 9.89 1.40 5.68
N LEU A 111 9.73 1.80 6.95
CA LEU A 111 9.66 3.21 7.33
C LEU A 111 10.98 3.96 7.07
N ALA A 112 12.13 3.29 7.23
CA ALA A 112 13.43 3.86 6.88
C ALA A 112 13.55 4.07 5.36
N ALA A 113 13.06 3.13 4.54
CA ALA A 113 13.01 3.28 3.09
C ALA A 113 12.12 4.45 2.68
N LEU A 114 10.91 4.56 3.24
CA LEU A 114 10.00 5.69 2.99
C LEU A 114 10.64 7.03 3.37
N ARG A 115 11.29 7.12 4.54
CA ARG A 115 11.94 8.34 5.02
C ARG A 115 13.04 8.83 4.07
N ASN A 116 13.80 7.90 3.50
CA ASN A 116 14.95 8.19 2.64
C ASN A 116 14.57 8.28 1.15
N ALA A 117 13.29 8.09 0.81
CA ALA A 117 12.84 8.12 -0.57
C ALA A 117 13.02 9.51 -1.18
N VAL A 118 13.69 9.56 -2.34
CA VAL A 118 13.94 10.80 -3.10
C VAL A 118 12.82 11.06 -4.10
N ASP A 119 12.27 10.01 -4.75
CA ASP A 119 11.16 10.15 -5.67
C ASP A 119 9.86 10.47 -4.90
N PRO A 120 9.23 11.63 -5.16
CA PRO A 120 7.99 12.00 -4.47
C PRO A 120 6.83 11.02 -4.74
N GLY A 121 6.87 10.28 -5.85
CA GLY A 121 5.90 9.23 -6.17
C GLY A 121 5.85 8.12 -5.12
N VAL A 122 6.94 7.87 -4.40
CA VAL A 122 6.97 6.90 -3.28
C VAL A 122 5.98 7.31 -2.19
N ARG A 123 5.96 8.60 -1.79
CA ARG A 123 5.02 9.06 -0.75
C ARG A 123 3.57 8.98 -1.20
N VAL A 124 3.30 9.26 -2.49
CA VAL A 124 1.95 9.11 -3.05
C VAL A 124 1.52 7.64 -3.01
N LEU A 125 2.39 6.72 -3.43
CA LEU A 125 2.12 5.29 -3.42
C LEU A 125 1.85 4.79 -2.00
N TRP A 126 2.75 5.09 -1.05
CA TRP A 126 2.62 4.70 0.35
C TRP A 126 1.34 5.24 1.00
N LEU A 127 1.06 6.54 0.83
CA LEU A 127 -0.18 7.15 1.34
C LEU A 127 -1.41 6.42 0.80
N SER A 128 -1.40 6.11 -0.49
CA SER A 128 -2.55 5.49 -1.17
C SER A 128 -2.80 4.06 -0.68
N ASP A 129 -1.75 3.25 -0.54
CA ASP A 129 -1.87 1.89 0.00
C ASP A 129 -2.32 1.91 1.46
N LYS A 130 -1.66 2.74 2.29
CA LYS A 130 -1.99 2.75 3.71
C LYS A 130 -3.38 3.33 3.98
N LEU A 131 -3.86 4.26 3.14
CA LEU A 131 -5.25 4.70 3.21
C LEU A 131 -6.23 3.58 2.85
N ALA A 132 -5.98 2.83 1.76
CA ALA A 132 -6.83 1.69 1.38
C ALA A 132 -6.88 0.63 2.50
N ASN A 133 -5.74 0.35 3.12
CA ASN A 133 -5.65 -0.55 4.27
C ASN A 133 -6.39 -0.01 5.51
N MET A 134 -6.26 1.30 5.83
CA MET A 134 -6.97 1.92 6.95
C MET A 134 -8.48 1.96 6.74
N ARG A 135 -8.97 2.11 5.53
CA ARG A 135 -10.39 1.97 5.22
C ARG A 135 -10.89 0.56 5.56
N SER A 136 -10.10 -0.46 5.25
CA SER A 136 -10.41 -1.85 5.62
C SER A 136 -10.39 -2.06 7.13
N PHE A 137 -9.38 -1.52 7.82
CA PHE A 137 -9.28 -1.54 9.29
C PHE A 137 -10.48 -0.85 9.94
N ALA A 138 -10.87 0.34 9.47
CA ALA A 138 -11.99 1.08 10.04
C ALA A 138 -13.31 0.31 9.88
N ARG A 139 -13.56 -0.31 8.72
CA ARG A 139 -14.74 -1.16 8.52
C ARG A 139 -14.77 -2.37 9.46
N GLN A 140 -13.61 -2.99 9.69
CA GLN A 140 -13.51 -4.12 10.62
C GLN A 140 -13.65 -3.66 12.07
N TYR A 141 -13.04 -2.53 12.44
CA TYR A 141 -13.14 -1.95 13.78
C TYR A 141 -14.58 -1.58 14.16
N GLU A 142 -15.37 -1.08 13.21
CA GLU A 142 -16.80 -0.84 13.41
C GLU A 142 -17.60 -2.10 13.80
N LYS A 143 -17.22 -3.24 13.22
CA LYS A 143 -17.93 -4.50 13.46
C LYS A 143 -17.46 -5.21 14.73
N GLU A 144 -16.17 -5.17 15.04
CA GLU A 144 -15.52 -6.05 16.00
C GLU A 144 -14.87 -5.31 17.18
N GLY A 145 -14.65 -3.98 17.06
CA GLY A 145 -13.86 -3.22 18.02
C GLY A 145 -12.45 -3.79 18.16
N ASP A 146 -11.89 -3.72 19.36
CA ASP A 146 -10.51 -4.20 19.63
C ASP A 146 -10.31 -5.71 19.43
N ARG A 147 -11.40 -6.48 19.31
CA ARG A 147 -11.30 -7.92 19.05
C ARG A 147 -10.67 -8.25 17.69
N MET A 148 -10.71 -7.30 16.74
CA MET A 148 -10.11 -7.48 15.42
C MET A 148 -8.60 -7.74 15.47
N TRP A 149 -7.88 -7.18 16.46
CA TRP A 149 -6.42 -7.22 16.49
C TRP A 149 -5.84 -8.63 16.62
N LYS A 150 -6.57 -9.56 17.24
CA LYS A 150 -6.15 -10.97 17.38
C LYS A 150 -5.94 -11.69 16.05
N ASP A 151 -6.51 -11.17 14.98
CA ASP A 151 -6.46 -11.77 13.66
C ASP A 151 -5.29 -11.24 12.79
N TYR A 152 -4.49 -10.34 13.32
CA TYR A 152 -3.33 -9.77 12.63
C TYR A 152 -2.01 -10.37 13.13
N ASN A 153 -0.97 -10.33 12.28
CA ASN A 153 0.37 -10.76 12.69
C ASN A 153 0.96 -9.92 13.83
N GLN A 154 0.51 -8.67 13.95
CA GLN A 154 0.75 -7.83 15.13
C GLN A 154 -0.58 -7.63 15.84
N THR A 155 -0.70 -8.21 17.01
CA THR A 155 -1.93 -8.19 17.82
C THR A 155 -2.00 -7.01 18.78
N ASP A 156 -0.88 -6.30 18.99
CA ASP A 156 -0.82 -5.11 19.83
C ASP A 156 -1.27 -3.89 19.04
N PRO A 157 -2.40 -3.26 19.40
CA PRO A 157 -2.88 -2.06 18.71
C PRO A 157 -1.93 -0.87 18.85
N ALA A 158 -1.10 -0.79 19.91
CA ALA A 158 -0.13 0.28 20.06
C ALA A 158 0.97 0.21 18.98
N GLN A 159 1.43 -1.00 18.63
CA GLN A 159 2.39 -1.21 17.56
C GLN A 159 1.79 -0.87 16.18
N GLN A 160 0.53 -1.23 15.95
CA GLN A 160 -0.20 -0.85 14.73
C GLN A 160 -0.36 0.68 14.65
N ALA A 161 -0.77 1.32 15.75
CA ALA A 161 -0.91 2.78 15.84
C ALA A 161 0.42 3.50 15.55
N TRP A 162 1.51 3.04 16.16
CA TRP A 162 2.85 3.56 15.89
C TRP A 162 3.19 3.53 14.40
N TYR A 163 2.96 2.41 13.74
CA TYR A 163 3.26 2.25 12.32
C TYR A 163 2.47 3.23 11.44
N TYR A 164 1.14 3.28 11.60
CA TYR A 164 0.28 4.15 10.79
C TYR A 164 0.46 5.64 11.08
N ARG A 165 0.66 6.03 12.36
CA ARG A 165 0.98 7.41 12.73
C ARG A 165 2.33 7.86 12.19
N THR A 166 3.32 6.96 12.15
CA THR A 166 4.62 7.27 11.53
C THR A 166 4.49 7.52 10.03
N ILE A 167 3.67 6.73 9.32
CA ILE A 167 3.41 6.96 7.90
C ILE A 167 2.69 8.30 7.69
N GLU A 168 1.67 8.61 8.49
CA GLU A 168 1.00 9.92 8.45
C GLU A 168 2.02 11.07 8.58
N ALA A 169 2.96 10.97 9.50
CA ALA A 169 4.00 11.96 9.68
C ALA A 169 4.99 12.02 8.49
N LEU A 170 5.42 10.87 7.96
CA LEU A 170 6.37 10.79 6.84
C LEU A 170 5.77 11.23 5.49
N THR A 171 4.45 11.25 5.38
CA THR A 171 3.71 11.73 4.18
C THR A 171 3.09 13.11 4.38
N SER A 172 3.54 13.88 5.38
CA SER A 172 2.96 15.18 5.74
C SER A 172 3.14 16.28 4.68
N ASP A 173 4.02 16.10 3.72
CA ASP A 173 4.11 16.93 2.50
C ASP A 173 2.84 16.83 1.63
N LEU A 174 2.04 15.77 1.78
CA LEU A 174 0.75 15.57 1.11
C LEU A 174 -0.47 16.01 1.98
N LYS A 175 -0.25 16.71 3.10
CA LYS A 175 -1.29 17.05 4.12
C LYS A 175 -2.49 17.83 3.57
N ASP A 176 -2.33 18.53 2.46
CA ASP A 176 -3.40 19.32 1.85
C ASP A 176 -4.33 18.47 0.98
N THR A 177 -3.93 17.22 0.65
CA THR A 177 -4.75 16.28 -0.12
C THR A 177 -5.88 15.70 0.70
N ASN A 178 -6.99 15.33 0.03
CA ASN A 178 -8.10 14.65 0.69
C ASN A 178 -7.68 13.28 1.24
N ALA A 179 -6.79 12.57 0.53
CA ALA A 179 -6.30 11.25 0.94
C ALA A 179 -5.55 11.31 2.28
N TRP A 180 -4.67 12.29 2.47
CA TRP A 180 -3.94 12.42 3.74
C TRP A 180 -4.87 12.82 4.89
N LYS A 181 -5.81 13.74 4.65
CA LYS A 181 -6.81 14.14 5.65
C LYS A 181 -7.68 12.96 6.06
N GLU A 182 -8.06 12.10 5.12
CA GLU A 182 -8.82 10.89 5.39
C GLU A 182 -8.01 9.88 6.18
N LEU A 183 -6.73 9.61 5.80
CA LEU A 183 -5.83 8.72 6.56
C LEU A 183 -5.73 9.17 8.02
N ARG A 184 -5.49 10.47 8.26
CA ARG A 184 -5.43 11.06 9.60
C ARG A 184 -6.72 10.86 10.39
N ALA A 185 -7.86 11.10 9.76
CA ALA A 185 -9.18 10.92 10.42
C ALA A 185 -9.41 9.45 10.78
N LEU A 186 -9.06 8.51 9.91
CA LEU A 186 -9.18 7.09 10.17
C LEU A 186 -8.20 6.62 11.26
N ASN A 187 -6.96 7.11 11.26
CA ASN A 187 -5.99 6.85 12.34
C ASN A 187 -6.56 7.30 13.71
N ALA A 188 -7.10 8.52 13.78
CA ALA A 188 -7.72 9.02 15.00
C ALA A 188 -8.93 8.18 15.44
N ARG A 189 -9.73 7.69 14.48
CA ARG A 189 -10.91 6.86 14.75
C ARG A 189 -10.55 5.48 15.28
N VAL A 190 -9.59 4.81 14.64
CA VAL A 190 -9.22 3.42 14.97
C VAL A 190 -8.28 3.35 16.16
N PHE A 191 -7.37 4.31 16.29
CA PHE A 191 -6.32 4.31 17.32
C PHE A 191 -6.46 5.42 18.37
N GLY A 192 -7.55 6.19 18.38
CA GLY A 192 -7.71 7.34 19.29
C GLY A 192 -7.72 6.97 20.77
N GLY A 193 -8.13 5.75 21.12
CA GLY A 193 -8.07 5.21 22.48
C GLY A 193 -6.76 4.52 22.86
N VAL A 194 -5.84 4.35 21.91
CA VAL A 194 -4.59 3.62 22.11
C VAL A 194 -3.55 4.58 22.69
N LYS A 195 -3.06 4.28 23.90
CA LYS A 195 -1.96 5.02 24.54
C LYS A 195 -0.63 4.66 23.87
N GLU A 196 0.23 5.66 23.71
CA GLU A 196 1.62 5.48 23.29
C GLU A 196 2.50 4.89 24.40
#